data_f320979e8ec045b37bf7fe5aed1671ab
#
_entry.id   f320979e8ec045b37bf7fe5aed1671ab
#
_cell.length_a   1.000
_cell.length_b   1.000
_cell.length_c   1.000
_cell.angle_alpha   90.00
_cell.angle_beta   90.00
_cell.angle_gamma   90.00
#
_symmetry.space_group_name_H-M   'P 1'
#
loop_
_entity.id
_entity.type
_entity.pdbx_description
1 polymer ?
#
loop_
_entity_poly.entity_id
_entity_poly.type
_entity_poly.pdbx_seq_one_letter_code
_entity_poly.pdbx_strand_id
1 'polypeptide(L)'
;MTVKERITALREIMAEKKIDAYLVPTDDFHASEYVGEYFKCRKYITGFTGSAGRAVIMQDMAGLWTDGRYFIQAAAQLEGTGVELFKMGEPDVPTVHQFLEEKLGEGMCLGFDGRTVSAEEADELAELLAKKGATLQTDSDLVGEIWEDRPALSCESVMELDVKWAGESRADKCGRIRKSMEEKGADGFVLTSLDDIAWLLNIRGGDVHCCPVVLSYLVMTKTEIRLFANEKAFSASILDALSKDGVTILPYDSIYEYVKTFEKDMTVLLCKKKANCRLVNSIPKEVTILDEANLTFLPKSIKNPVEVENERIAHIKDGVALTKFICWLKKNVGKIPITELSAGEKLYSFRAQQENFIDNSFDPIISYGIHAAINHYSATPETDIAIEPGNFLLADTGGHYYEGTTDTTRTIVMGSVNDEQKKYFTAVLRGMLNLGNAKFRYGCTGVNLDYLARGPLWEMGQDFNHGTGHGVGYLLNVHEGPNSFRWRIIQGDNAVLEEGMITSDEPGYYVENQYGIRHENLLVCKKAEKTSFGQFMCFEHLTMVPFDLDAVVPELMTMQERALLNSYHAQVYKNISPYLEEEEKEWLKEATREI
;
A
#
# COMPACT_ATOMS: atom_id res chain seq x y z
N MET A 1 -30.08 -2.73 7.18
CA MET A 1 -30.40 -1.32 6.90
C MET A 1 -29.82 -0.92 5.54
N THR A 2 -30.57 -0.19 4.71
CA THR A 2 -30.08 0.46 3.49
C THR A 2 -29.17 1.64 3.83
N VAL A 3 -28.40 2.14 2.86
CA VAL A 3 -27.55 3.33 3.07
C VAL A 3 -28.39 4.54 3.54
N LYS A 4 -29.56 4.75 2.95
CA LYS A 4 -30.47 5.84 3.36
C LYS A 4 -30.94 5.71 4.82
N GLU A 5 -31.27 4.51 5.26
CA GLU A 5 -31.67 4.25 6.64
C GLU A 5 -30.52 4.47 7.61
N ARG A 6 -29.29 4.06 7.25
CA ARG A 6 -28.07 4.28 8.05
C ARG A 6 -27.77 5.77 8.20
N ILE A 7 -27.83 6.54 7.10
CA ILE A 7 -27.65 8.00 7.13
C ILE A 7 -28.72 8.68 7.99
N THR A 8 -29.98 8.22 7.92
CA THR A 8 -31.06 8.76 8.75
C THR A 8 -30.80 8.50 10.22
N ALA A 9 -30.44 7.26 10.60
CA ALA A 9 -30.12 6.92 11.98
C ALA A 9 -28.90 7.73 12.50
N LEU A 10 -27.87 7.92 11.67
CA LEU A 10 -26.72 8.75 12.04
C LEU A 10 -27.12 10.20 12.31
N ARG A 11 -27.96 10.79 11.44
CA ARG A 11 -28.48 12.16 11.62
C ARG A 11 -29.29 12.35 12.90
N GLU A 12 -30.06 11.35 13.30
CA GLU A 12 -30.82 11.38 14.57
C GLU A 12 -29.84 11.47 15.76
N ILE A 13 -28.80 10.65 15.82
CA ILE A 13 -27.79 10.72 16.90
C ILE A 13 -26.99 12.03 16.84
N MET A 14 -26.62 12.49 15.63
CA MET A 14 -25.95 13.78 15.47
C MET A 14 -26.79 14.92 16.05
N ALA A 15 -28.12 14.93 15.80
CA ALA A 15 -29.03 15.96 16.34
C ALA A 15 -29.10 15.90 17.88
N GLU A 16 -29.16 14.69 18.47
CA GLU A 16 -29.16 14.51 19.93
C GLU A 16 -27.87 15.05 20.57
N LYS A 17 -26.71 14.78 19.91
CA LYS A 17 -25.39 15.19 20.38
C LYS A 17 -24.98 16.61 19.95
N LYS A 18 -25.87 17.33 19.22
CA LYS A 18 -25.63 18.68 18.68
C LYS A 18 -24.39 18.74 17.78
N ILE A 19 -24.26 17.79 16.90
CA ILE A 19 -23.23 17.71 15.88
C ILE A 19 -23.85 18.07 14.52
N ASP A 20 -23.35 19.10 13.85
CA ASP A 20 -23.88 19.63 12.60
C ASP A 20 -23.30 18.91 11.37
N ALA A 21 -22.03 18.49 11.45
CA ALA A 21 -21.34 17.67 10.45
C ALA A 21 -20.59 16.52 11.13
N TYR A 22 -20.57 15.34 10.51
CA TYR A 22 -19.81 14.19 11.01
C TYR A 22 -18.90 13.64 9.92
N LEU A 23 -17.58 13.61 10.19
CA LEU A 23 -16.56 13.10 9.28
C LEU A 23 -16.31 11.61 9.52
N VAL A 24 -16.33 10.81 8.45
CA VAL A 24 -16.04 9.37 8.46
C VAL A 24 -14.97 9.06 7.42
N PRO A 25 -13.69 8.98 7.81
CA PRO A 25 -12.60 8.64 6.88
C PRO A 25 -12.56 7.13 6.59
N THR A 26 -11.73 6.77 5.61
CA THR A 26 -11.23 5.40 5.44
C THR A 26 -9.94 5.28 6.25
N ASP A 27 -10.04 5.08 7.51
CA ASP A 27 -8.88 4.92 8.41
C ASP A 27 -9.23 3.94 9.53
N ASP A 28 -8.20 3.28 10.04
CA ASP A 28 -8.25 2.57 11.32
C ASP A 28 -7.69 3.46 12.45
N PHE A 29 -7.42 2.88 13.61
CA PHE A 29 -6.84 3.62 14.73
C PHE A 29 -5.33 3.87 14.59
N HIS A 30 -4.72 3.40 13.51
CA HIS A 30 -3.27 3.35 13.25
C HIS A 30 -2.85 4.12 11.99
N ALA A 31 -3.79 4.77 11.29
CA ALA A 31 -3.60 5.41 9.99
C ALA A 31 -2.99 4.45 8.95
N SER A 32 -3.54 3.22 8.88
CA SER A 32 -3.16 2.20 7.91
C SER A 32 -3.82 2.48 6.56
N GLU A 33 -3.17 2.08 5.46
CA GLU A 33 -3.75 2.19 4.12
C GLU A 33 -4.89 1.18 3.92
N TYR A 34 -4.67 -0.07 4.33
CA TYR A 34 -5.67 -1.13 4.33
C TYR A 34 -6.20 -1.34 5.74
N VAL A 35 -7.52 -1.43 5.86
CA VAL A 35 -8.18 -1.49 7.18
C VAL A 35 -8.96 -2.78 7.35
N GLY A 36 -8.92 -3.34 8.56
CA GLY A 36 -9.73 -4.51 8.94
C GLY A 36 -11.24 -4.22 8.91
N GLU A 37 -12.05 -5.27 8.86
CA GLU A 37 -13.52 -5.17 8.71
C GLU A 37 -14.19 -4.30 9.79
N TYR A 38 -13.69 -4.32 11.02
CA TYR A 38 -14.17 -3.46 12.12
C TYR A 38 -14.14 -1.98 11.76
N PHE A 39 -13.14 -1.54 10.99
CA PHE A 39 -12.88 -0.14 10.69
C PHE A 39 -13.57 0.36 9.41
N LYS A 40 -14.33 -0.48 8.71
CA LYS A 40 -14.98 -0.12 7.44
C LYS A 40 -16.23 0.77 7.61
N CYS A 41 -16.18 1.73 8.56
CA CYS A 41 -17.27 2.67 8.87
C CYS A 41 -17.72 3.48 7.66
N ARG A 42 -16.77 3.98 6.83
CA ARG A 42 -17.08 4.73 5.62
C ARG A 42 -17.84 3.86 4.60
N LYS A 43 -17.40 2.59 4.40
CA LYS A 43 -18.12 1.62 3.56
C LYS A 43 -19.53 1.36 4.11
N TYR A 44 -19.67 1.18 5.41
CA TYR A 44 -20.97 0.96 6.04
C TYR A 44 -21.92 2.13 5.79
N ILE A 45 -21.50 3.37 6.02
CA ILE A 45 -22.40 4.54 5.95
C ILE A 45 -22.70 4.96 4.51
N THR A 46 -21.80 4.74 3.52
CA THR A 46 -21.98 5.21 2.15
C THR A 46 -22.30 4.11 1.13
N GLY A 47 -21.98 2.85 1.43
CA GLY A 47 -22.03 1.74 0.47
C GLY A 47 -20.84 1.68 -0.50
N PHE A 48 -19.96 2.69 -0.51
CA PHE A 48 -18.78 2.70 -1.37
C PHE A 48 -17.68 1.76 -0.84
N THR A 49 -17.15 0.89 -1.69
CA THR A 49 -16.20 -0.16 -1.30
C THR A 49 -14.73 0.14 -1.63
N GLY A 50 -14.43 1.19 -2.40
CA GLY A 50 -13.05 1.56 -2.72
C GLY A 50 -12.16 1.78 -1.48
N SER A 51 -10.86 1.59 -1.59
CA SER A 51 -9.95 1.64 -0.43
C SER A 51 -9.63 3.05 0.06
N ALA A 52 -9.92 4.09 -0.71
CA ALA A 52 -9.65 5.49 -0.32
C ALA A 52 -10.88 6.37 -0.47
N GLY A 53 -11.16 7.17 0.54
CA GLY A 53 -12.24 8.15 0.52
C GLY A 53 -12.62 8.66 1.89
N ARG A 54 -13.35 9.77 1.91
CA ARG A 54 -13.86 10.42 3.13
C ARG A 54 -15.32 10.77 2.96
N ALA A 55 -16.14 10.44 3.93
CA ALA A 55 -17.53 10.84 3.94
C ALA A 55 -17.76 11.98 4.93
N VAL A 56 -18.58 12.96 4.53
CA VAL A 56 -19.11 14.00 5.43
C VAL A 56 -20.63 13.89 5.40
N ILE A 57 -21.21 13.71 6.57
CA ILE A 57 -22.67 13.65 6.75
C ILE A 57 -23.13 14.90 7.50
N MET A 58 -24.08 15.62 6.91
CA MET A 58 -24.80 16.74 7.52
C MET A 58 -26.29 16.45 7.57
N GLN A 59 -27.09 17.31 8.22
CA GLN A 59 -28.54 17.09 8.34
C GLN A 59 -29.26 17.08 6.98
N ASP A 60 -28.79 17.86 6.02
CA ASP A 60 -29.40 18.07 4.71
C ASP A 60 -28.65 17.43 3.55
N MET A 61 -27.38 17.03 3.74
CA MET A 61 -26.56 16.42 2.69
C MET A 61 -25.66 15.29 3.22
N ALA A 62 -25.21 14.42 2.33
CA ALA A 62 -24.17 13.43 2.57
C ALA A 62 -23.25 13.42 1.36
N GLY A 63 -21.95 13.54 1.56
CA GLY A 63 -20.95 13.57 0.50
C GLY A 63 -19.85 12.54 0.70
N LEU A 64 -19.34 12.00 -0.41
CA LEU A 64 -18.16 11.16 -0.46
C LEU A 64 -17.09 11.83 -1.33
N TRP A 65 -15.92 12.09 -0.76
CA TRP A 65 -14.72 12.53 -1.46
C TRP A 65 -13.82 11.32 -1.73
N THR A 66 -13.46 11.09 -3.02
CA THR A 66 -12.50 10.06 -3.41
C THR A 66 -11.66 10.54 -4.59
N ASP A 67 -10.52 9.87 -4.85
CA ASP A 67 -9.59 10.25 -5.90
C ASP A 67 -9.87 9.57 -7.25
N GLY A 68 -9.13 9.95 -8.30
CA GLY A 68 -9.36 9.54 -9.69
C GLY A 68 -9.34 8.03 -9.94
N ARG A 69 -8.73 7.24 -9.06
CA ARG A 69 -8.73 5.77 -9.16
C ARG A 69 -10.14 5.18 -9.03
N TYR A 70 -11.04 5.88 -8.33
CA TYR A 70 -12.35 5.36 -7.92
C TYR A 70 -13.55 6.11 -8.49
N PHE A 71 -13.39 7.14 -9.34
CA PHE A 71 -14.52 7.95 -9.83
C PHE A 71 -15.63 7.14 -10.48
N ILE A 72 -15.29 6.16 -11.32
CA ILE A 72 -16.26 5.32 -12.03
C ILE A 72 -16.96 4.39 -11.04
N GLN A 73 -16.21 3.72 -10.17
CA GLN A 73 -16.76 2.81 -9.17
C GLN A 73 -17.67 3.54 -8.18
N ALA A 74 -17.22 4.70 -7.67
CA ALA A 74 -18.01 5.48 -6.73
C ALA A 74 -19.31 5.99 -7.36
N ALA A 75 -19.27 6.47 -8.60
CA ALA A 75 -20.47 6.92 -9.30
C ALA A 75 -21.52 5.79 -9.41
N ALA A 76 -21.09 4.58 -9.74
CA ALA A 76 -21.98 3.42 -9.85
C ALA A 76 -22.53 2.97 -8.48
N GLN A 77 -21.68 2.91 -7.45
CA GLN A 77 -22.06 2.41 -6.12
C GLN A 77 -22.89 3.41 -5.30
N LEU A 78 -22.76 4.71 -5.57
CA LEU A 78 -23.54 5.76 -4.90
C LEU A 78 -24.89 6.04 -5.58
N GLU A 79 -25.14 5.50 -6.76
CA GLU A 79 -26.41 5.68 -7.47
C GLU A 79 -27.60 5.26 -6.59
N GLY A 80 -28.53 6.19 -6.41
CA GLY A 80 -29.75 5.98 -5.60
C GLY A 80 -29.55 5.94 -4.08
N THR A 81 -28.33 6.10 -3.56
CA THR A 81 -28.05 6.10 -2.11
C THR A 81 -28.38 7.43 -1.42
N GLY A 82 -28.36 8.54 -2.16
CA GLY A 82 -28.48 9.90 -1.61
C GLY A 82 -27.14 10.47 -1.12
N VAL A 83 -26.02 9.81 -1.40
CA VAL A 83 -24.66 10.31 -1.15
C VAL A 83 -24.14 10.95 -2.43
N GLU A 84 -23.70 12.20 -2.37
CA GLU A 84 -23.12 12.97 -3.47
C GLU A 84 -21.64 12.62 -3.64
N LEU A 85 -21.18 12.46 -4.90
CA LEU A 85 -19.78 12.18 -5.22
C LEU A 85 -19.00 13.48 -5.46
N PHE A 86 -17.96 13.72 -4.66
CA PHE A 86 -16.98 14.79 -4.83
C PHE A 86 -15.68 14.20 -5.41
N LYS A 87 -15.39 14.51 -6.67
CA LYS A 87 -14.21 14.00 -7.41
C LYS A 87 -12.96 14.80 -7.05
N MET A 88 -12.19 14.33 -6.09
CA MET A 88 -11.00 15.03 -5.58
C MET A 88 -9.99 15.35 -6.71
N GLY A 89 -9.55 16.60 -6.75
CA GLY A 89 -8.57 17.07 -7.74
C GLY A 89 -9.15 17.58 -9.05
N GLU A 90 -10.47 17.40 -9.28
CA GLU A 90 -11.14 17.99 -10.42
C GLU A 90 -11.38 19.50 -10.20
N PRO A 91 -11.41 20.31 -11.28
CA PRO A 91 -11.73 21.74 -11.19
C PRO A 91 -13.06 21.97 -10.46
N ASP A 92 -13.11 23.01 -9.65
CA ASP A 92 -14.29 23.45 -8.88
C ASP A 92 -14.82 22.46 -7.83
N VAL A 93 -14.11 21.36 -7.56
CA VAL A 93 -14.44 20.44 -6.47
C VAL A 93 -13.64 20.81 -5.21
N PRO A 94 -14.33 21.25 -4.11
CA PRO A 94 -13.65 21.61 -2.88
C PRO A 94 -13.03 20.39 -2.20
N THR A 95 -11.91 20.56 -1.53
CA THR A 95 -11.41 19.57 -0.57
C THR A 95 -12.37 19.43 0.60
N VAL A 96 -12.26 18.34 1.38
CA VAL A 96 -13.05 18.17 2.61
C VAL A 96 -12.88 19.38 3.54
N HIS A 97 -11.65 19.86 3.72
CA HIS A 97 -11.36 21.02 4.57
C HIS A 97 -12.02 22.31 4.05
N GLN A 98 -11.91 22.60 2.75
CA GLN A 98 -12.57 23.75 2.13
C GLN A 98 -14.09 23.67 2.24
N PHE A 99 -14.65 22.48 2.03
CA PHE A 99 -16.09 22.25 2.19
C PHE A 99 -16.55 22.50 3.63
N LEU A 100 -15.85 21.95 4.61
CA LEU A 100 -16.16 22.15 6.03
C LEU A 100 -16.01 23.62 6.44
N GLU A 101 -14.98 24.32 5.93
CA GLU A 101 -14.79 25.75 6.15
C GLU A 101 -15.94 26.59 5.58
N GLU A 102 -16.49 26.21 4.44
CA GLU A 102 -17.63 26.89 3.81
C GLU A 102 -18.93 26.64 4.56
N LYS A 103 -19.17 25.40 5.00
CA LYS A 103 -20.45 24.95 5.55
C LYS A 103 -20.61 25.20 7.06
N LEU A 104 -19.51 25.21 7.81
CA LEU A 104 -19.56 25.37 9.26
C LEU A 104 -19.27 26.81 9.67
N GLY A 105 -20.12 27.34 10.54
CA GLY A 105 -20.06 28.70 11.06
C GLY A 105 -20.17 28.76 12.57
N GLU A 106 -20.39 29.98 13.10
CA GLU A 106 -20.49 30.28 14.54
C GLU A 106 -21.51 29.37 15.26
N GLY A 107 -21.06 28.72 16.31
CA GLY A 107 -21.88 27.83 17.14
C GLY A 107 -22.11 26.43 16.58
N MET A 108 -21.67 26.13 15.36
CA MET A 108 -21.75 24.78 14.77
C MET A 108 -20.65 23.85 15.27
N CYS A 109 -20.88 22.55 15.16
CA CYS A 109 -19.97 21.49 15.62
C CYS A 109 -19.65 20.47 14.54
N LEU A 110 -18.36 20.25 14.28
CA LEU A 110 -17.86 19.06 13.56
C LEU A 110 -17.61 17.92 14.55
N GLY A 111 -18.12 16.73 14.25
CA GLY A 111 -17.83 15.51 15.01
C GLY A 111 -17.05 14.49 14.18
N PHE A 112 -16.24 13.67 14.85
CA PHE A 112 -15.66 12.42 14.31
C PHE A 112 -15.16 11.51 15.45
N ASP A 113 -14.90 10.25 15.15
CA ASP A 113 -14.17 9.38 16.08
C ASP A 113 -12.68 9.76 16.10
N GLY A 114 -12.21 10.35 17.19
CA GLY A 114 -10.82 10.79 17.33
C GLY A 114 -9.78 9.67 17.28
N ARG A 115 -10.22 8.41 17.20
CA ARG A 115 -9.34 7.26 16.96
C ARG A 115 -9.05 7.03 15.49
N THR A 116 -9.89 7.56 14.56
CA THR A 116 -9.76 7.35 13.10
C THR A 116 -9.25 8.58 12.36
N VAL A 117 -8.98 9.68 13.06
CA VAL A 117 -8.41 10.90 12.48
C VAL A 117 -7.05 11.17 13.14
N SER A 118 -6.04 11.47 12.35
CA SER A 118 -4.70 11.77 12.87
C SER A 118 -4.70 13.04 13.72
N ALA A 119 -3.74 13.13 14.63
CA ALA A 119 -3.61 14.32 15.47
C ALA A 119 -3.26 15.58 14.66
N GLU A 120 -2.43 15.43 13.61
CA GLU A 120 -2.10 16.54 12.70
C GLU A 120 -3.36 17.10 12.03
N GLU A 121 -4.18 16.24 11.41
CA GLU A 121 -5.41 16.66 10.76
C GLU A 121 -6.45 17.23 11.74
N ALA A 122 -6.56 16.63 12.92
CA ALA A 122 -7.45 17.15 13.96
C ALA A 122 -7.04 18.56 14.43
N ASP A 123 -5.72 18.82 14.56
CA ASP A 123 -5.18 20.15 14.88
C ASP A 123 -5.51 21.15 13.76
N GLU A 124 -5.30 20.77 12.47
CA GLU A 124 -5.63 21.60 11.31
C GLU A 124 -7.14 21.95 11.25
N LEU A 125 -8.00 20.94 11.45
CA LEU A 125 -9.46 21.15 11.51
C LEU A 125 -9.87 22.05 12.68
N ALA A 126 -9.26 21.85 13.85
CA ALA A 126 -9.55 22.70 15.02
C ALA A 126 -9.18 24.17 14.78
N GLU A 127 -8.01 24.44 14.16
CA GLU A 127 -7.57 25.79 13.81
C GLU A 127 -8.50 26.44 12.76
N LEU A 128 -8.89 25.66 11.74
CA LEU A 128 -9.81 26.12 10.69
C LEU A 128 -11.17 26.50 11.27
N LEU A 129 -11.75 25.63 12.09
CA LEU A 129 -13.07 25.83 12.70
C LEU A 129 -13.07 26.98 13.73
N ALA A 130 -12.01 27.13 14.51
CA ALA A 130 -11.89 28.22 15.49
C ALA A 130 -11.99 29.60 14.82
N LYS A 131 -11.46 29.78 13.61
CA LYS A 131 -11.56 31.03 12.83
C LYS A 131 -13.00 31.37 12.43
N LYS A 132 -13.90 30.39 12.42
CA LYS A 132 -15.31 30.52 12.07
C LYS A 132 -16.23 30.54 13.32
N GLY A 133 -15.68 30.38 14.52
CA GLY A 133 -16.46 30.23 15.74
C GLY A 133 -17.17 28.87 15.85
N ALA A 134 -16.78 27.90 15.06
CA ALA A 134 -17.23 26.52 15.14
C ALA A 134 -16.39 25.70 16.11
N THR A 135 -16.88 24.52 16.53
CA THR A 135 -16.26 23.66 17.53
C THR A 135 -16.00 22.27 16.98
N LEU A 136 -15.13 21.50 17.67
CA LEU A 136 -14.78 20.14 17.34
C LEU A 136 -15.14 19.19 18.49
N GLN A 137 -15.77 18.05 18.18
CA GLN A 137 -16.05 16.96 19.11
C GLN A 137 -15.46 15.64 18.59
N THR A 138 -14.55 15.03 19.36
CA THR A 138 -13.71 13.90 18.88
C THR A 138 -13.83 12.64 19.72
N ASP A 139 -14.82 12.54 20.60
CA ASP A 139 -14.92 11.49 21.63
C ASP A 139 -15.99 10.43 21.34
N SER A 140 -16.66 10.50 20.18
CA SER A 140 -17.83 9.65 19.89
C SER A 140 -17.72 8.93 18.54
N ASP A 141 -17.81 7.61 18.56
CA ASP A 141 -17.97 6.75 17.37
C ASP A 141 -19.45 6.60 17.02
N LEU A 142 -20.03 7.60 16.35
CA LEU A 142 -21.46 7.59 16.03
C LEU A 142 -21.85 6.51 15.02
N VAL A 143 -20.97 6.16 14.10
CA VAL A 143 -21.23 5.05 13.17
C VAL A 143 -21.26 3.73 13.90
N GLY A 144 -20.38 3.53 14.89
CA GLY A 144 -20.38 2.35 15.73
C GLY A 144 -21.64 2.22 16.58
N GLU A 145 -22.26 3.33 17.01
CA GLU A 145 -23.52 3.33 17.76
C GLU A 145 -24.72 2.81 16.94
N ILE A 146 -24.71 2.96 15.61
CA ILE A 146 -25.78 2.49 14.71
C ILE A 146 -25.47 1.19 13.98
N TRP A 147 -24.24 0.68 14.06
CA TRP A 147 -23.81 -0.53 13.36
C TRP A 147 -23.96 -1.77 14.26
N GLU A 148 -25.18 -2.28 14.37
CA GLU A 148 -25.54 -3.38 15.28
C GLU A 148 -24.75 -4.68 15.04
N ASP A 149 -24.48 -5.02 13.78
CA ASP A 149 -23.75 -6.21 13.36
C ASP A 149 -22.28 -5.91 12.99
N ARG A 150 -21.69 -4.87 13.59
CA ARG A 150 -20.28 -4.53 13.37
C ARG A 150 -19.38 -5.72 13.72
N PRO A 151 -18.48 -6.13 12.79
CA PRO A 151 -17.50 -7.16 13.09
C PRO A 151 -16.69 -6.83 14.34
N ALA A 152 -16.27 -7.83 15.10
CA ALA A 152 -15.36 -7.61 16.22
C ALA A 152 -13.97 -7.14 15.70
N LEU A 153 -13.19 -6.50 16.58
CA LEU A 153 -11.77 -6.29 16.30
C LEU A 153 -11.10 -7.63 16.03
N SER A 154 -10.26 -7.68 15.00
CA SER A 154 -9.49 -8.87 14.66
C SER A 154 -8.58 -9.30 15.82
N CYS A 155 -8.34 -10.60 15.89
CA CYS A 155 -7.45 -11.22 16.87
C CYS A 155 -6.88 -12.49 16.25
N GLU A 156 -6.20 -12.33 15.11
CA GLU A 156 -5.58 -13.45 14.40
C GLU A 156 -4.26 -13.85 15.07
N SER A 157 -3.87 -15.11 14.84
CA SER A 157 -2.66 -15.65 15.46
C SER A 157 -1.41 -14.91 15.03
N VAL A 158 -0.59 -14.54 16.00
CA VAL A 158 0.71 -13.91 15.78
C VAL A 158 1.76 -14.98 15.45
N MET A 159 2.60 -14.65 14.48
CA MET A 159 3.77 -15.41 14.05
C MET A 159 5.04 -14.63 14.41
N GLU A 160 6.04 -15.31 14.97
CA GLU A 160 7.38 -14.74 15.15
C GLU A 160 8.21 -14.94 13.88
N LEU A 161 8.83 -13.89 13.38
CA LEU A 161 9.75 -13.95 12.25
C LEU A 161 11.16 -14.23 12.78
N ASP A 162 11.65 -15.44 12.54
CA ASP A 162 12.98 -15.89 12.94
C ASP A 162 14.09 -14.99 12.32
N VAL A 163 15.19 -14.80 13.04
CA VAL A 163 16.36 -14.00 12.60
C VAL A 163 16.93 -14.51 11.27
N LYS A 164 16.80 -15.79 10.96
CA LYS A 164 17.20 -16.33 9.65
C LYS A 164 16.46 -15.68 8.48
N TRP A 165 15.24 -15.17 8.72
CA TRP A 165 14.43 -14.42 7.76
C TRP A 165 14.62 -12.91 7.92
N ALA A 166 14.55 -12.40 9.17
CA ALA A 166 14.64 -10.98 9.48
C ALA A 166 16.06 -10.39 9.39
N GLY A 167 17.11 -11.23 9.43
CA GLY A 167 18.51 -10.81 9.36
C GLY A 167 19.03 -10.03 10.55
N GLU A 168 18.16 -9.51 11.42
CA GLU A 168 18.50 -8.73 12.62
C GLU A 168 17.57 -9.13 13.77
N SER A 169 18.13 -9.25 14.98
CA SER A 169 17.33 -9.59 16.15
C SER A 169 16.45 -8.43 16.62
N ARG A 170 15.35 -8.74 17.30
CA ARG A 170 14.48 -7.75 17.98
C ARG A 170 15.29 -6.87 18.94
N ALA A 171 16.19 -7.49 19.69
CA ALA A 171 17.04 -6.78 20.67
C ALA A 171 17.95 -5.74 20.00
N ASP A 172 18.57 -6.09 18.87
CA ASP A 172 19.44 -5.18 18.12
C ASP A 172 18.64 -4.02 17.51
N LYS A 173 17.48 -4.30 16.90
CA LYS A 173 16.58 -3.27 16.37
C LYS A 173 16.15 -2.30 17.47
N CYS A 174 15.68 -2.82 18.61
CA CYS A 174 15.27 -2.00 19.76
C CYS A 174 16.45 -1.18 20.33
N GLY A 175 17.64 -1.76 20.39
CA GLY A 175 18.86 -1.07 20.81
C GLY A 175 19.19 0.12 19.91
N ARG A 176 19.08 -0.07 18.59
CA ARG A 176 19.31 0.97 17.59
C ARG A 176 18.27 2.10 17.70
N ILE A 177 16.99 1.77 17.89
CA ILE A 177 15.94 2.77 18.08
C ILE A 177 16.14 3.56 19.38
N ARG A 178 16.51 2.91 20.49
CA ARG A 178 16.83 3.63 21.74
C ARG A 178 17.98 4.62 21.58
N LYS A 179 19.01 4.25 20.81
CA LYS A 179 20.09 5.18 20.49
C LYS A 179 19.59 6.40 19.72
N SER A 180 18.71 6.19 18.73
CA SER A 180 18.09 7.30 18.00
C SER A 180 17.21 8.17 18.89
N MET A 181 16.50 7.59 19.86
CA MET A 181 15.75 8.36 20.88
C MET A 181 16.70 9.24 21.71
N GLU A 182 17.83 8.68 22.16
CA GLU A 182 18.83 9.43 22.95
C GLU A 182 19.43 10.60 22.14
N GLU A 183 19.78 10.38 20.87
CA GLU A 183 20.30 11.40 19.96
C GLU A 183 19.31 12.56 19.75
N LYS A 184 18.00 12.29 19.84
CA LYS A 184 16.94 13.29 19.75
C LYS A 184 16.50 13.86 21.11
N GLY A 185 17.07 13.38 22.21
CA GLY A 185 16.69 13.80 23.55
C GLY A 185 15.28 13.33 23.97
N ALA A 186 14.77 12.26 23.38
CA ALA A 186 13.47 11.69 23.73
C ALA A 186 13.58 10.70 24.91
N ASP A 187 12.70 10.83 25.89
CA ASP A 187 12.57 9.91 27.02
C ASP A 187 11.63 8.75 26.70
N GLY A 188 10.69 8.99 25.78
CA GLY A 188 9.73 8.00 25.31
C GLY A 188 9.49 8.09 23.80
N PHE A 189 9.13 6.96 23.20
CA PHE A 189 8.71 6.85 21.80
C PHE A 189 7.37 6.11 21.75
N VAL A 190 6.35 6.77 21.22
CA VAL A 190 5.01 6.18 21.00
C VAL A 190 4.88 5.85 19.54
N LEU A 191 4.74 4.55 19.24
CA LEU A 191 4.64 4.01 17.89
C LEU A 191 3.25 3.46 17.68
N THR A 192 2.60 3.93 16.63
CA THR A 192 1.21 3.56 16.29
C THR A 192 1.11 2.78 14.98
N SER A 193 2.07 2.93 14.07
CA SER A 193 2.04 2.25 12.77
C SER A 193 2.26 0.74 12.93
N LEU A 194 1.30 -0.06 12.45
CA LEU A 194 1.28 -1.52 12.64
C LEU A 194 2.48 -2.22 12.01
N ASP A 195 2.86 -1.80 10.81
CA ASP A 195 3.99 -2.33 10.05
C ASP A 195 5.34 -1.99 10.72
N ASP A 196 5.47 -0.80 11.30
CA ASP A 196 6.64 -0.39 12.06
C ASP A 196 6.82 -1.23 13.34
N ILE A 197 5.72 -1.49 14.06
CA ILE A 197 5.71 -2.35 15.25
C ILE A 197 6.07 -3.78 14.87
N ALA A 198 5.45 -4.30 13.81
CA ALA A 198 5.70 -5.65 13.32
C ALA A 198 7.17 -5.85 12.90
N TRP A 199 7.76 -4.85 12.19
CA TRP A 199 9.17 -4.85 11.84
C TRP A 199 10.07 -4.80 13.08
N LEU A 200 9.80 -3.88 14.00
CA LEU A 200 10.63 -3.66 15.18
C LEU A 200 10.70 -4.89 16.09
N LEU A 201 9.55 -5.56 16.27
CA LEU A 201 9.43 -6.71 17.15
C LEU A 201 9.62 -8.07 16.44
N ASN A 202 9.89 -8.10 15.15
CA ASN A 202 9.95 -9.33 14.36
C ASN A 202 8.71 -10.21 14.55
N ILE A 203 7.53 -9.60 14.52
CA ILE A 203 6.24 -10.30 14.57
C ILE A 203 5.41 -10.04 13.32
N ARG A 204 4.57 -10.98 12.95
CA ARG A 204 3.60 -10.86 11.86
C ARG A 204 2.26 -11.41 12.35
N GLY A 205 1.17 -10.98 11.74
CA GLY A 205 -0.18 -11.47 12.08
C GLY A 205 -1.14 -11.31 10.91
N GLY A 206 -2.39 -11.70 11.08
CA GLY A 206 -3.42 -11.67 10.04
C GLY A 206 -4.53 -10.65 10.30
N ASP A 207 -4.31 -9.64 11.15
CA ASP A 207 -5.38 -8.72 11.58
C ASP A 207 -5.88 -7.80 10.47
N VAL A 208 -5.09 -7.60 9.43
CA VAL A 208 -5.46 -6.81 8.25
C VAL A 208 -5.28 -7.67 7.00
N HIS A 209 -6.30 -7.72 6.16
CA HIS A 209 -6.28 -8.48 4.91
C HIS A 209 -5.10 -8.06 4.03
N CYS A 210 -4.35 -9.02 3.51
CA CYS A 210 -3.14 -8.82 2.70
C CYS A 210 -2.01 -8.02 3.38
N CYS A 211 -2.11 -7.72 4.67
CA CYS A 211 -1.06 -7.04 5.42
C CYS A 211 -0.71 -7.88 6.65
N PRO A 212 0.50 -8.46 6.72
CA PRO A 212 0.86 -9.36 7.82
C PRO A 212 1.24 -8.61 9.09
N VAL A 213 0.28 -7.90 9.67
CA VAL A 213 0.44 -7.02 10.84
C VAL A 213 -0.46 -7.45 11.99
N VAL A 214 -0.14 -6.96 13.19
CA VAL A 214 -0.87 -7.22 14.44
C VAL A 214 -1.47 -5.91 14.94
N LEU A 215 -2.75 -5.87 15.24
CA LEU A 215 -3.38 -4.70 15.86
C LEU A 215 -2.71 -4.41 17.21
N SER A 216 -1.92 -3.35 17.26
CA SER A 216 -1.10 -3.03 18.43
C SER A 216 -0.65 -1.58 18.46
N TYR A 217 -0.35 -1.09 19.67
CA TYR A 217 0.43 0.12 19.91
C TYR A 217 1.70 -0.26 20.67
N LEU A 218 2.72 0.57 20.57
CA LEU A 218 3.96 0.35 21.31
C LEU A 218 4.42 1.65 21.97
N VAL A 219 4.81 1.53 23.23
CA VAL A 219 5.55 2.59 23.93
C VAL A 219 6.92 2.03 24.32
N MET A 220 7.96 2.70 23.86
CA MET A 220 9.35 2.41 24.23
C MET A 220 9.90 3.56 25.07
N THR A 221 10.54 3.22 26.19
CA THR A 221 11.35 4.14 27.00
C THR A 221 12.81 3.70 26.99
N LYS A 222 13.66 4.41 27.70
CA LYS A 222 15.08 4.02 27.86
C LYS A 222 15.25 2.61 28.41
N THR A 223 14.30 2.11 29.21
CA THR A 223 14.42 0.83 29.93
C THR A 223 13.32 -0.18 29.62
N GLU A 224 12.18 0.25 29.13
CA GLU A 224 10.99 -0.58 28.98
C GLU A 224 10.46 -0.58 27.55
N ILE A 225 9.77 -1.66 27.18
CA ILE A 225 8.94 -1.76 25.96
C ILE A 225 7.58 -2.30 26.37
N ARG A 226 6.54 -1.53 26.11
CA ARG A 226 5.15 -1.91 26.34
C ARG A 226 4.43 -2.09 25.01
N LEU A 227 3.97 -3.31 24.75
CA LEU A 227 3.17 -3.64 23.58
C LEU A 227 1.70 -3.74 24.01
N PHE A 228 0.85 -2.92 23.45
CA PHE A 228 -0.59 -2.92 23.71
C PHE A 228 -1.28 -3.71 22.60
N ALA A 229 -1.68 -4.94 22.91
CA ALA A 229 -2.26 -5.87 21.94
C ALA A 229 -3.23 -6.85 22.64
N ASN A 230 -3.96 -7.61 21.85
CA ASN A 230 -4.77 -8.71 22.39
C ASN A 230 -3.86 -9.90 22.69
N GLU A 231 -3.58 -10.18 23.96
CA GLU A 231 -2.69 -11.27 24.40
C GLU A 231 -3.12 -12.65 23.85
N LYS A 232 -4.41 -12.85 23.58
CA LYS A 232 -4.93 -14.13 23.06
C LYS A 232 -4.42 -14.47 21.66
N ALA A 233 -3.93 -13.48 20.90
CA ALA A 233 -3.33 -13.68 19.60
C ALA A 233 -1.93 -14.35 19.67
N PHE A 234 -1.29 -14.31 20.84
CA PHE A 234 0.08 -14.76 21.04
C PHE A 234 0.15 -16.15 21.64
N SER A 235 0.94 -17.04 21.05
CA SER A 235 1.25 -18.34 21.67
C SER A 235 2.15 -18.15 22.90
N ALA A 236 2.13 -19.13 23.80
CA ALA A 236 2.96 -19.11 25.02
C ALA A 236 4.46 -18.99 24.70
N SER A 237 4.92 -19.58 23.59
CA SER A 237 6.33 -19.46 23.15
C SER A 237 6.70 -18.06 22.70
N ILE A 238 5.80 -17.36 22.00
CA ILE A 238 6.02 -15.98 21.56
C ILE A 238 5.98 -15.02 22.76
N LEU A 239 5.06 -15.23 23.71
CA LEU A 239 5.00 -14.46 24.96
C LEU A 239 6.31 -14.57 25.76
N ASP A 240 6.83 -15.81 25.89
CA ASP A 240 8.12 -16.06 26.57
C ASP A 240 9.30 -15.39 25.83
N ALA A 241 9.35 -15.47 24.50
CA ALA A 241 10.38 -14.82 23.68
C ALA A 241 10.34 -13.28 23.80
N LEU A 242 9.15 -12.67 23.70
CA LEU A 242 8.97 -11.23 23.88
C LEU A 242 9.38 -10.78 25.30
N SER A 243 8.97 -11.52 26.32
CA SER A 243 9.32 -11.24 27.72
C SER A 243 10.83 -11.29 27.97
N LYS A 244 11.54 -12.27 27.37
CA LYS A 244 13.02 -12.36 27.45
C LYS A 244 13.72 -11.17 26.83
N ASP A 245 13.14 -10.57 25.79
CA ASP A 245 13.64 -9.36 25.13
C ASP A 245 13.14 -8.07 25.80
N GLY A 246 12.51 -8.17 26.98
CA GLY A 246 12.06 -7.02 27.78
C GLY A 246 10.76 -6.37 27.28
N VAL A 247 9.98 -7.06 26.43
CA VAL A 247 8.67 -6.59 25.97
C VAL A 247 7.58 -7.11 26.91
N THR A 248 6.77 -6.20 27.44
CA THR A 248 5.59 -6.53 28.23
C THR A 248 4.33 -6.27 27.44
N ILE A 249 3.43 -7.26 27.32
CA ILE A 249 2.14 -7.09 26.67
C ILE A 249 1.11 -6.56 27.67
N LEU A 250 0.34 -5.58 27.22
CA LEU A 250 -0.78 -4.96 27.95
C LEU A 250 -2.03 -5.00 27.05
N PRO A 251 -3.26 -4.93 27.65
CA PRO A 251 -4.49 -4.90 26.87
C PRO A 251 -4.51 -3.76 25.84
N TYR A 252 -4.97 -4.04 24.62
CA TYR A 252 -4.93 -3.12 23.47
C TYR A 252 -5.44 -1.71 23.79
N ASP A 253 -6.65 -1.60 24.36
CA ASP A 253 -7.25 -0.29 24.66
C ASP A 253 -6.62 0.42 25.86
N SER A 254 -5.78 -0.25 26.64
CA SER A 254 -5.15 0.37 27.82
C SER A 254 -4.09 1.43 27.46
N ILE A 255 -3.72 1.55 26.20
CA ILE A 255 -2.77 2.60 25.72
C ILE A 255 -3.24 4.00 26.12
N TYR A 256 -4.53 4.31 25.97
CA TYR A 256 -5.08 5.64 26.27
C TYR A 256 -4.98 6.01 27.76
N GLU A 257 -5.11 5.05 28.65
CA GLU A 257 -4.89 5.26 30.09
C GLU A 257 -3.41 5.26 30.46
N TYR A 258 -2.59 4.45 29.76
CA TYR A 258 -1.16 4.38 30.02
C TYR A 258 -0.47 5.71 29.70
N VAL A 259 -0.74 6.34 28.55
CA VAL A 259 -0.08 7.60 28.20
C VAL A 259 -0.46 8.76 29.13
N LYS A 260 -1.58 8.70 29.85
CA LYS A 260 -1.94 9.67 30.90
C LYS A 260 -0.99 9.63 32.11
N THR A 261 -0.27 8.52 32.26
CA THR A 261 0.68 8.34 33.39
C THR A 261 2.08 8.87 33.10
N PHE A 262 2.32 9.44 31.90
CA PHE A 262 3.60 10.04 31.56
C PHE A 262 3.95 11.18 32.54
N GLU A 263 5.20 11.21 32.98
CA GLU A 263 5.69 12.26 33.85
C GLU A 263 5.73 13.60 33.10
N LYS A 264 5.44 14.68 33.80
CA LYS A 264 5.23 16.02 33.20
C LYS A 264 6.44 16.61 32.52
N ASP A 265 7.64 16.17 32.90
CA ASP A 265 8.93 16.62 32.36
C ASP A 265 9.47 15.71 31.26
N MET A 266 8.72 14.65 30.89
CA MET A 266 9.11 13.78 29.78
C MET A 266 9.06 14.50 28.43
N THR A 267 9.99 14.10 27.56
CA THR A 267 9.97 14.39 26.14
C THR A 267 9.61 13.12 25.37
N VAL A 268 8.49 13.13 24.66
CA VAL A 268 7.95 11.97 23.95
C VAL A 268 7.98 12.22 22.46
N LEU A 269 8.63 11.34 21.71
CA LEU A 269 8.62 11.35 20.25
C LEU A 269 7.41 10.55 19.74
N LEU A 270 6.66 11.13 18.83
CA LEU A 270 5.61 10.46 18.06
C LEU A 270 5.39 11.22 16.74
N CYS A 271 4.81 10.53 15.77
CA CYS A 271 4.41 11.12 14.50
C CYS A 271 2.91 11.49 14.55
N LYS A 272 2.57 12.77 14.67
CA LYS A 272 1.17 13.24 14.73
C LYS A 272 0.37 12.86 13.48
N LYS A 273 1.02 12.74 12.34
CA LYS A 273 0.41 12.28 11.09
C LYS A 273 -0.04 10.82 11.14
N LYS A 274 0.57 9.99 12.00
CA LYS A 274 0.27 8.56 12.19
C LYS A 274 -0.46 8.27 13.50
N ALA A 275 -0.24 9.08 14.53
CA ALA A 275 -0.91 8.93 15.82
C ALA A 275 -2.32 9.53 15.76
N ASN A 276 -3.32 8.78 16.23
CA ASN A 276 -4.69 9.27 16.25
C ASN A 276 -4.89 10.38 17.30
N CYS A 277 -5.84 11.26 17.02
CA CYS A 277 -6.17 12.46 17.82
C CYS A 277 -6.47 12.10 19.29
N ARG A 278 -7.26 11.05 19.55
CA ARG A 278 -7.62 10.64 20.91
C ARG A 278 -6.39 10.23 21.72
N LEU A 279 -5.44 9.52 21.09
CA LEU A 279 -4.21 9.09 21.75
C LEU A 279 -3.36 10.29 22.17
N VAL A 280 -3.13 11.22 21.24
CA VAL A 280 -2.32 12.43 21.52
C VAL A 280 -3.00 13.31 22.56
N ASN A 281 -4.31 13.49 22.50
CA ASN A 281 -5.09 14.24 23.49
C ASN A 281 -5.14 13.58 24.88
N SER A 282 -4.78 12.30 24.99
CA SER A 282 -4.67 11.59 26.26
C SER A 282 -3.34 11.83 26.96
N ILE A 283 -2.32 12.33 26.26
CA ILE A 283 -1.03 12.69 26.85
C ILE A 283 -1.18 13.96 27.68
N PRO A 284 -0.58 14.03 28.91
CA PRO A 284 -0.64 15.26 29.72
C PRO A 284 -0.05 16.47 28.98
N LYS A 285 -0.69 17.61 29.08
CA LYS A 285 -0.31 18.85 28.36
C LYS A 285 1.09 19.38 28.70
N GLU A 286 1.61 18.98 29.85
CA GLU A 286 2.94 19.36 30.32
C GLU A 286 4.06 18.51 29.70
N VAL A 287 3.73 17.36 29.10
CA VAL A 287 4.69 16.49 28.37
C VAL A 287 5.08 17.21 27.07
N THR A 288 6.37 17.26 26.81
CA THR A 288 6.87 17.81 25.54
C THR A 288 6.73 16.76 24.43
N ILE A 289 5.99 17.05 23.39
CA ILE A 289 5.84 16.20 22.20
C ILE A 289 6.84 16.64 21.13
N LEU A 290 7.71 15.72 20.71
CA LEU A 290 8.54 15.85 19.51
C LEU A 290 7.76 15.20 18.36
N ASP A 291 7.15 16.04 17.52
CA ASP A 291 6.44 15.59 16.33
C ASP A 291 7.42 15.39 15.18
N GLU A 292 7.81 14.14 14.97
CA GLU A 292 8.74 13.74 13.92
C GLU A 292 8.30 12.39 13.30
N ALA A 293 8.85 12.08 12.13
CA ALA A 293 8.65 10.76 11.51
C ALA A 293 9.09 9.64 12.47
N ASN A 294 8.39 8.51 12.43
CA ASN A 294 8.75 7.34 13.23
C ASN A 294 10.23 6.97 13.04
N LEU A 295 10.93 6.73 14.15
CA LEU A 295 12.36 6.34 14.13
C LEU A 295 12.60 5.03 13.37
N THR A 296 11.57 4.24 13.17
CA THR A 296 11.56 2.97 12.43
C THR A 296 11.40 3.15 10.92
N PHE A 297 10.85 4.26 10.46
CA PHE A 297 10.39 4.47 9.08
C PHE A 297 11.52 4.30 8.05
N LEU A 298 12.61 5.04 8.17
CA LEU A 298 13.74 4.91 7.27
C LEU A 298 14.53 3.59 7.47
N PRO A 299 14.87 3.16 8.71
CA PRO A 299 15.59 1.89 8.91
C PRO A 299 14.83 0.66 8.37
N LYS A 300 13.50 0.64 8.43
CA LYS A 300 12.66 -0.44 7.89
C LYS A 300 12.71 -0.52 6.37
N SER A 301 12.76 0.61 5.68
CA SER A 301 12.80 0.66 4.22
C SER A 301 14.14 0.16 3.63
N ILE A 302 15.21 0.19 4.41
CA ILE A 302 16.55 -0.28 4.01
C ILE A 302 16.70 -1.74 4.41
N LYS A 303 16.45 -2.64 3.46
CA LYS A 303 16.55 -4.08 3.68
C LYS A 303 18.00 -4.48 3.92
N ASN A 304 18.24 -5.26 4.97
CA ASN A 304 19.55 -5.80 5.27
C ASN A 304 19.95 -6.89 4.25
N PRO A 305 21.22 -7.33 4.21
CA PRO A 305 21.66 -8.31 3.22
C PRO A 305 20.92 -9.66 3.26
N VAL A 306 20.41 -10.08 4.42
CA VAL A 306 19.62 -11.31 4.54
C VAL A 306 18.22 -11.12 3.94
N GLU A 307 17.57 -10.01 4.26
CA GLU A 307 16.27 -9.65 3.68
C GLU A 307 16.36 -9.53 2.15
N VAL A 308 17.40 -8.87 1.61
CA VAL A 308 17.60 -8.74 0.15
C VAL A 308 17.81 -10.11 -0.52
N GLU A 309 18.58 -11.02 0.10
CA GLU A 309 18.77 -12.36 -0.46
C GLU A 309 17.48 -13.19 -0.41
N ASN A 310 16.73 -13.08 0.66
CA ASN A 310 15.41 -13.70 0.78
C ASN A 310 14.43 -13.16 -0.27
N GLU A 311 14.39 -11.84 -0.49
CA GLU A 311 13.53 -11.25 -1.54
C GLU A 311 13.86 -11.80 -2.95
N ARG A 312 15.13 -12.08 -3.26
CA ARG A 312 15.48 -12.77 -4.51
C ARG A 312 14.82 -14.14 -4.60
N ILE A 313 14.80 -14.88 -3.48
CA ILE A 313 14.18 -16.21 -3.41
C ILE A 313 12.65 -16.08 -3.57
N ALA A 314 12.01 -15.14 -2.89
CA ALA A 314 10.58 -14.88 -3.03
C ALA A 314 10.20 -14.57 -4.48
N HIS A 315 10.97 -13.72 -5.16
CA HIS A 315 10.72 -13.35 -6.55
C HIS A 315 10.98 -14.48 -7.56
N ILE A 316 11.87 -15.43 -7.26
CA ILE A 316 12.00 -16.66 -8.05
C ILE A 316 10.76 -17.53 -7.89
N LYS A 317 10.28 -17.76 -6.66
CA LYS A 317 9.08 -18.55 -6.38
C LYS A 317 7.84 -17.94 -7.06
N ASP A 318 7.64 -16.64 -6.88
CA ASP A 318 6.53 -15.94 -7.52
C ASP A 318 6.66 -15.91 -9.04
N GLY A 319 7.89 -15.73 -9.55
CA GLY A 319 8.21 -15.81 -10.98
C GLY A 319 7.85 -17.15 -11.60
N VAL A 320 8.08 -18.25 -10.88
CA VAL A 320 7.64 -19.60 -11.30
C VAL A 320 6.11 -19.66 -11.38
N ALA A 321 5.40 -19.18 -10.35
CA ALA A 321 3.93 -19.18 -10.32
C ALA A 321 3.32 -18.35 -11.46
N LEU A 322 3.81 -17.13 -11.67
CA LEU A 322 3.36 -16.25 -12.75
C LEU A 322 3.70 -16.82 -14.14
N THR A 323 4.88 -17.37 -14.32
CA THR A 323 5.29 -18.00 -15.59
C THR A 323 4.36 -19.15 -15.95
N LYS A 324 4.04 -20.03 -15.00
CA LYS A 324 3.07 -21.13 -15.17
C LYS A 324 1.68 -20.58 -15.51
N PHE A 325 1.26 -19.51 -14.84
CA PHE A 325 -0.02 -18.86 -15.09
C PHE A 325 -0.11 -18.28 -16.51
N ILE A 326 0.91 -17.53 -16.96
CA ILE A 326 0.93 -16.93 -18.30
C ILE A 326 0.93 -18.04 -19.36
N CYS A 327 1.76 -19.08 -19.18
CA CYS A 327 1.78 -20.25 -20.06
C CYS A 327 0.40 -20.90 -20.14
N TRP A 328 -0.25 -21.13 -19.01
CA TRP A 328 -1.59 -21.71 -18.93
C TRP A 328 -2.64 -20.83 -19.64
N LEU A 329 -2.61 -19.51 -19.43
CA LEU A 329 -3.52 -18.57 -20.12
C LEU A 329 -3.35 -18.62 -21.63
N LYS A 330 -2.14 -18.46 -22.13
CA LYS A 330 -1.83 -18.49 -23.57
C LYS A 330 -2.26 -19.80 -24.23
N LYS A 331 -2.20 -20.91 -23.50
CA LYS A 331 -2.61 -22.23 -23.98
C LYS A 331 -4.11 -22.43 -24.04
N ASN A 332 -4.88 -21.82 -23.13
CA ASN A 332 -6.28 -22.17 -22.86
C ASN A 332 -7.29 -21.10 -23.27
N VAL A 333 -6.90 -19.83 -23.38
CA VAL A 333 -7.79 -18.73 -23.80
C VAL A 333 -8.43 -19.06 -25.17
N GLY A 334 -9.76 -18.86 -25.28
CA GLY A 334 -10.54 -19.21 -26.46
C GLY A 334 -10.79 -20.72 -26.65
N LYS A 335 -10.31 -21.61 -25.76
CA LYS A 335 -10.54 -23.06 -25.80
C LYS A 335 -11.39 -23.56 -24.65
N ILE A 336 -11.25 -22.95 -23.49
CA ILE A 336 -12.08 -23.20 -22.30
C ILE A 336 -12.59 -21.86 -21.75
N PRO A 337 -13.74 -21.86 -21.06
CA PRO A 337 -14.21 -20.65 -20.38
C PRO A 337 -13.22 -20.21 -19.30
N ILE A 338 -12.76 -18.96 -19.37
CA ILE A 338 -11.90 -18.33 -18.36
C ILE A 338 -12.48 -16.94 -18.10
N THR A 339 -12.65 -16.57 -16.84
CA THR A 339 -13.07 -15.23 -16.42
C THR A 339 -11.98 -14.57 -15.59
N GLU A 340 -12.11 -13.28 -15.29
CA GLU A 340 -11.16 -12.54 -14.46
C GLU A 340 -11.02 -13.19 -13.08
N LEU A 341 -12.14 -13.56 -12.42
CA LEU A 341 -12.12 -14.25 -11.12
C LEU A 341 -11.45 -15.63 -11.23
N SER A 342 -11.85 -16.45 -12.21
CA SER A 342 -11.29 -17.80 -12.36
C SER A 342 -9.79 -17.78 -12.72
N ALA A 343 -9.33 -16.75 -13.42
CA ALA A 343 -7.92 -16.53 -13.70
C ALA A 343 -7.15 -16.16 -12.43
N GLY A 344 -7.72 -15.29 -11.58
CA GLY A 344 -7.15 -14.95 -10.26
C GLY A 344 -7.03 -16.17 -9.35
N GLU A 345 -8.08 -17.01 -9.26
CA GLU A 345 -8.06 -18.27 -8.51
C GLU A 345 -7.00 -19.24 -9.06
N LYS A 346 -6.83 -19.29 -10.37
CA LYS A 346 -5.82 -20.13 -11.00
C LYS A 346 -4.41 -19.69 -10.65
N LEU A 347 -4.13 -18.38 -10.66
CA LEU A 347 -2.84 -17.84 -10.24
C LEU A 347 -2.58 -18.15 -8.76
N TYR A 348 -3.56 -17.93 -7.88
CA TYR A 348 -3.45 -18.29 -6.47
C TYR A 348 -3.09 -19.77 -6.29
N SER A 349 -3.68 -20.66 -7.09
CA SER A 349 -3.37 -22.10 -7.05
C SER A 349 -1.92 -22.44 -7.41
N PHE A 350 -1.26 -21.65 -8.28
CA PHE A 350 0.14 -21.81 -8.60
C PHE A 350 1.06 -21.24 -7.49
N ARG A 351 0.69 -20.12 -6.88
CA ARG A 351 1.38 -19.56 -5.71
C ARG A 351 1.32 -20.49 -4.51
N ALA A 352 0.16 -21.07 -4.24
CA ALA A 352 -0.05 -22.01 -3.13
C ALA A 352 0.79 -23.31 -3.24
N GLN A 353 1.34 -23.61 -4.41
CA GLN A 353 2.28 -24.72 -4.60
C GLN A 353 3.72 -24.36 -4.24
N GLN A 354 4.02 -23.07 -4.07
CA GLN A 354 5.36 -22.63 -3.70
C GLN A 354 5.59 -22.80 -2.20
N GLU A 355 6.78 -23.26 -1.84
CA GLU A 355 7.16 -23.39 -0.43
C GLU A 355 7.15 -22.04 0.27
N ASN A 356 6.64 -22.00 1.51
CA ASN A 356 6.56 -20.81 2.35
C ASN A 356 5.63 -19.69 1.82
N PHE A 357 4.78 -19.97 0.84
CA PHE A 357 3.72 -19.03 0.47
C PHE A 357 2.73 -18.89 1.62
N ILE A 358 2.35 -17.66 1.93
CA ILE A 358 1.43 -17.31 3.02
C ILE A 358 0.07 -16.92 2.46
N ASP A 359 0.05 -15.85 1.65
CA ASP A 359 -1.17 -15.32 1.01
C ASP A 359 -0.78 -14.31 -0.08
N ASN A 360 -1.76 -13.75 -0.78
CA ASN A 360 -1.54 -12.61 -1.67
C ASN A 360 -1.06 -11.39 -0.88
N SER A 361 -0.21 -10.54 -1.48
CA SER A 361 0.24 -9.28 -0.88
C SER A 361 -0.78 -8.14 -1.04
N PHE A 362 -1.74 -8.30 -1.95
CA PHE A 362 -2.93 -7.47 -2.15
C PHE A 362 -3.97 -8.25 -2.96
N ASP A 363 -5.20 -7.75 -3.02
CA ASP A 363 -6.24 -8.34 -3.87
C ASP A 363 -5.81 -8.27 -5.34
N PRO A 364 -5.71 -9.41 -6.06
CA PRO A 364 -5.17 -9.43 -7.41
C PRO A 364 -6.04 -8.62 -8.37
N ILE A 365 -5.41 -7.78 -9.17
CA ILE A 365 -6.03 -7.05 -10.27
C ILE A 365 -5.87 -7.89 -11.53
N ILE A 366 -6.87 -8.69 -11.85
CA ILE A 366 -6.95 -9.44 -13.10
C ILE A 366 -8.01 -8.77 -13.95
N SER A 367 -7.60 -7.92 -14.89
CA SER A 367 -8.51 -7.06 -15.62
C SER A 367 -8.35 -7.21 -17.13
N TYR A 368 -9.45 -7.58 -17.81
CA TYR A 368 -9.48 -7.81 -19.25
C TYR A 368 -10.10 -6.64 -20.01
N GLY A 369 -9.47 -6.23 -21.10
CA GLY A 369 -9.99 -5.23 -22.00
C GLY A 369 -10.32 -3.92 -21.30
N ILE A 370 -11.59 -3.54 -21.30
CA ILE A 370 -12.07 -2.26 -20.74
C ILE A 370 -11.82 -2.12 -19.22
N HIS A 371 -11.83 -3.22 -18.48
CA HIS A 371 -11.57 -3.20 -17.05
C HIS A 371 -10.11 -2.82 -16.75
N ALA A 372 -9.17 -3.13 -17.63
CA ALA A 372 -7.77 -2.76 -17.48
C ALA A 372 -7.53 -1.23 -17.54
N ALA A 373 -8.49 -0.46 -18.03
CA ALA A 373 -8.44 1.00 -17.98
C ALA A 373 -8.70 1.58 -16.58
N ILE A 374 -9.14 0.76 -15.63
CA ILE A 374 -9.41 1.13 -14.24
C ILE A 374 -8.23 0.65 -13.39
N ASN A 375 -7.37 1.57 -12.95
CA ASN A 375 -6.07 1.26 -12.34
C ASN A 375 -6.12 0.30 -11.14
N HIS A 376 -7.17 0.38 -10.33
CA HIS A 376 -7.40 -0.45 -9.13
C HIS A 376 -8.71 -1.25 -9.27
N TYR A 377 -8.94 -1.81 -10.47
CA TYR A 377 -10.09 -2.69 -10.70
C TYR A 377 -9.96 -3.96 -9.86
N SER A 378 -11.05 -4.33 -9.22
CA SER A 378 -11.19 -5.63 -8.56
C SER A 378 -12.47 -6.29 -9.08
N ALA A 379 -12.34 -7.44 -9.72
CA ALA A 379 -13.47 -8.21 -10.20
C ALA A 379 -14.36 -8.66 -9.02
N THR A 380 -15.67 -8.53 -9.21
CA THR A 380 -16.68 -9.08 -8.30
C THR A 380 -17.58 -10.05 -9.07
N PRO A 381 -18.37 -10.90 -8.41
CA PRO A 381 -19.32 -11.77 -9.12
C PRO A 381 -20.24 -11.03 -10.08
N GLU A 382 -20.54 -9.75 -9.82
CA GLU A 382 -21.41 -8.91 -10.64
C GLU A 382 -20.69 -8.27 -11.83
N THR A 383 -19.37 -8.07 -11.74
CA THR A 383 -18.56 -7.40 -12.76
C THR A 383 -17.66 -8.35 -13.54
N ASP A 384 -17.56 -9.61 -13.11
CA ASP A 384 -16.71 -10.63 -13.73
C ASP A 384 -17.06 -10.87 -15.20
N ILE A 385 -16.06 -10.77 -16.06
CA ILE A 385 -16.23 -10.99 -17.51
C ILE A 385 -15.34 -12.11 -18.04
N ALA A 386 -15.73 -12.68 -19.17
CA ALA A 386 -14.95 -13.68 -19.88
C ALA A 386 -13.70 -13.05 -20.52
N ILE A 387 -12.58 -13.77 -20.42
CA ILE A 387 -11.33 -13.43 -21.09
C ILE A 387 -11.32 -14.11 -22.45
N GLU A 388 -11.39 -13.31 -23.52
CA GLU A 388 -11.49 -13.78 -24.89
C GLU A 388 -10.28 -13.36 -25.73
N PRO A 389 -9.96 -14.01 -26.86
CA PRO A 389 -8.93 -13.53 -27.77
C PRO A 389 -9.29 -12.15 -28.38
N GLY A 390 -8.33 -11.21 -28.44
CA GLY A 390 -8.47 -9.93 -29.14
C GLY A 390 -8.20 -8.67 -28.33
N ASN A 391 -7.75 -8.80 -27.09
CA ASN A 391 -7.38 -7.65 -26.25
C ASN A 391 -6.26 -8.00 -25.27
N PHE A 392 -5.88 -7.06 -24.41
CA PHE A 392 -4.97 -7.27 -23.30
C PHE A 392 -5.68 -7.82 -22.06
N LEU A 393 -4.97 -8.65 -21.32
CA LEU A 393 -5.20 -8.94 -19.91
C LEU A 393 -4.10 -8.24 -19.11
N LEU A 394 -4.46 -7.35 -18.23
CA LEU A 394 -3.56 -6.78 -17.22
C LEU A 394 -3.68 -7.63 -15.96
N ALA A 395 -2.57 -8.24 -15.56
CA ALA A 395 -2.46 -9.01 -14.33
C ALA A 395 -1.45 -8.32 -13.41
N ASP A 396 -1.96 -7.64 -12.39
CA ASP A 396 -1.20 -6.99 -11.34
C ASP A 396 -1.44 -7.74 -10.03
N THR A 397 -0.38 -8.36 -9.51
CA THR A 397 -0.51 -9.37 -8.47
C THR A 397 0.78 -9.55 -7.68
N GLY A 398 0.66 -9.88 -6.42
CA GLY A 398 1.80 -10.19 -5.57
C GLY A 398 1.49 -11.26 -4.53
N GLY A 399 2.52 -11.74 -3.87
CA GLY A 399 2.41 -12.73 -2.80
C GLY A 399 3.33 -12.45 -1.62
N HIS A 400 2.88 -12.87 -0.45
CA HIS A 400 3.68 -12.94 0.77
C HIS A 400 4.28 -14.33 0.92
N TYR A 401 5.58 -14.36 1.14
CA TYR A 401 6.37 -15.54 1.47
C TYR A 401 7.15 -15.27 2.76
N TYR A 402 7.61 -16.30 3.47
CA TYR A 402 8.55 -16.06 4.58
C TYR A 402 9.81 -15.32 4.11
N GLU A 403 10.13 -15.44 2.83
CA GLU A 403 11.26 -14.81 2.18
C GLU A 403 11.00 -13.37 1.75
N GLY A 404 9.76 -12.86 1.82
CA GLY A 404 9.47 -11.45 1.50
C GLY A 404 8.11 -11.21 0.85
N THR A 405 8.00 -10.07 0.21
CA THR A 405 6.77 -9.59 -0.47
C THR A 405 7.06 -9.35 -1.94
N THR A 406 6.21 -9.88 -2.83
CA THR A 406 6.31 -9.62 -4.26
C THR A 406 5.18 -8.70 -4.72
N ASP A 407 5.45 -7.97 -5.79
CA ASP A 407 4.54 -7.12 -6.53
C ASP A 407 4.95 -7.12 -7.99
N THR A 408 4.03 -7.48 -8.90
CA THR A 408 4.37 -7.66 -10.31
C THR A 408 3.17 -7.46 -11.21
N THR A 409 3.27 -6.52 -12.12
CA THR A 409 2.29 -6.37 -13.20
C THR A 409 2.83 -6.89 -14.53
N ARG A 410 2.01 -7.66 -15.24
CA ARG A 410 2.21 -8.00 -16.65
C ARG A 410 0.95 -7.72 -17.46
N THR A 411 1.13 -6.99 -18.56
CA THR A 411 0.11 -6.91 -19.60
C THR A 411 0.35 -8.03 -20.59
N ILE A 412 -0.65 -8.89 -20.77
CA ILE A 412 -0.56 -10.14 -21.51
C ILE A 412 -1.49 -10.04 -22.74
N VAL A 413 -0.97 -10.40 -23.92
CA VAL A 413 -1.75 -10.40 -25.17
C VAL A 413 -2.64 -11.63 -25.23
N MET A 414 -3.93 -11.44 -25.25
CA MET A 414 -4.90 -12.51 -25.51
C MET A 414 -5.23 -12.54 -27.00
N GLY A 415 -4.59 -13.42 -27.74
CA GLY A 415 -4.75 -13.52 -29.21
C GLY A 415 -3.99 -12.43 -29.97
N SER A 416 -4.68 -11.54 -30.67
CA SER A 416 -4.08 -10.45 -31.44
C SER A 416 -4.54 -9.08 -30.96
N VAL A 417 -3.63 -8.10 -31.01
CA VAL A 417 -3.88 -6.68 -30.68
C VAL A 417 -3.49 -5.80 -31.86
N ASN A 418 -4.04 -4.60 -31.93
CA ASN A 418 -3.80 -3.65 -33.04
C ASN A 418 -2.46 -2.90 -32.88
N ASP A 419 -2.06 -2.18 -33.93
CA ASP A 419 -0.77 -1.47 -33.98
C ASP A 419 -0.68 -0.33 -32.95
N GLU A 420 -1.79 0.31 -32.61
CA GLU A 420 -1.83 1.34 -31.57
C GLU A 420 -1.56 0.72 -30.19
N GLN A 421 -2.21 -0.37 -29.86
CA GLN A 421 -1.98 -1.12 -28.62
C GLN A 421 -0.52 -1.56 -28.51
N LYS A 422 0.06 -2.10 -29.58
CA LYS A 422 1.49 -2.50 -29.64
C LYS A 422 2.43 -1.31 -29.43
N LYS A 423 2.11 -0.16 -30.05
CA LYS A 423 2.88 1.06 -29.90
C LYS A 423 2.99 1.51 -28.45
N TYR A 424 1.86 1.58 -27.73
CA TYR A 424 1.84 2.02 -26.35
C TYR A 424 2.38 0.96 -25.39
N PHE A 425 2.14 -0.32 -25.67
CA PHE A 425 2.77 -1.41 -24.93
C PHE A 425 4.29 -1.30 -24.97
N THR A 426 4.85 -1.08 -26.15
CA THR A 426 6.30 -0.91 -26.34
C THR A 426 6.81 0.36 -25.65
N ALA A 427 6.05 1.48 -25.69
CA ALA A 427 6.45 2.71 -25.02
C ALA A 427 6.53 2.57 -23.50
N VAL A 428 5.54 1.91 -22.87
CA VAL A 428 5.53 1.61 -21.42
C VAL A 428 6.70 0.70 -21.07
N LEU A 429 6.94 -0.35 -21.86
CA LEU A 429 8.07 -1.27 -21.65
C LEU A 429 9.43 -0.56 -21.74
N ARG A 430 9.60 0.34 -22.72
CA ARG A 430 10.81 1.17 -22.84
C ARG A 430 11.05 2.01 -21.59
N GLY A 431 10.00 2.66 -21.08
CA GLY A 431 10.07 3.45 -19.86
C GLY A 431 10.55 2.63 -18.68
N MET A 432 9.92 1.49 -18.44
CA MET A 432 10.28 0.55 -17.36
C MET A 432 11.73 0.05 -17.50
N LEU A 433 12.18 -0.36 -18.71
CA LEU A 433 13.55 -0.79 -18.95
C LEU A 433 14.57 0.32 -18.69
N ASN A 434 14.27 1.56 -19.09
CA ASN A 434 15.15 2.70 -18.90
C ASN A 434 15.32 3.07 -17.42
N LEU A 435 14.24 3.05 -16.64
CA LEU A 435 14.29 3.32 -15.20
C LEU A 435 14.99 2.16 -14.45
N GLY A 436 14.57 0.92 -14.68
CA GLY A 436 15.13 -0.24 -14.00
C GLY A 436 16.63 -0.49 -14.26
N ASN A 437 17.19 0.07 -15.34
CA ASN A 437 18.62 -0.02 -15.66
C ASN A 437 19.37 1.31 -15.46
N ALA A 438 18.76 2.25 -14.72
CA ALA A 438 19.38 3.54 -14.45
C ALA A 438 20.63 3.41 -13.59
N LYS A 439 21.63 4.23 -13.92
CA LYS A 439 22.81 4.47 -13.11
C LYS A 439 22.82 5.93 -12.72
N PHE A 440 22.92 6.20 -11.43
CA PHE A 440 22.77 7.55 -10.89
C PHE A 440 23.73 7.81 -9.74
N ARG A 441 23.95 9.08 -9.43
CA ARG A 441 24.81 9.48 -8.32
C ARG A 441 24.07 9.35 -7.00
N TYR A 442 24.73 8.85 -5.96
CA TYR A 442 24.20 8.86 -4.59
C TYR A 442 23.75 10.27 -4.17
N GLY A 443 22.62 10.34 -3.50
CA GLY A 443 21.91 11.56 -3.13
C GLY A 443 20.71 11.87 -4.04
N CYS A 444 20.50 11.10 -5.11
CA CYS A 444 19.27 11.17 -5.89
C CYS A 444 18.10 10.57 -5.12
N THR A 445 16.93 11.16 -5.35
CA THR A 445 15.62 10.63 -4.94
C THR A 445 14.88 10.13 -6.18
N GLY A 446 13.74 9.47 -6.01
CA GLY A 446 12.97 8.97 -7.13
C GLY A 446 12.50 10.04 -8.12
N VAL A 447 12.28 11.28 -7.65
CA VAL A 447 11.93 12.43 -8.52
C VAL A 447 13.00 12.70 -9.58
N ASN A 448 14.26 12.44 -9.28
CA ASN A 448 15.36 12.64 -10.24
C ASN A 448 15.34 11.60 -11.37
N LEU A 449 14.68 10.46 -11.18
CA LEU A 449 14.73 9.31 -12.07
C LEU A 449 13.41 9.03 -12.80
N ASP A 450 12.28 9.50 -12.28
CA ASP A 450 10.94 9.23 -12.79
C ASP A 450 10.78 9.52 -14.30
N TYR A 451 11.44 10.56 -14.79
CA TYR A 451 11.44 10.90 -16.22
C TYR A 451 11.92 9.75 -17.12
N LEU A 452 12.78 8.87 -16.63
CA LEU A 452 13.26 7.73 -17.42
C LEU A 452 12.10 6.78 -17.79
N ALA A 453 11.13 6.64 -16.91
CA ALA A 453 9.92 5.85 -17.16
C ALA A 453 8.89 6.60 -18.00
N ARG A 454 8.68 7.91 -17.72
CA ARG A 454 7.66 8.70 -18.43
C ARG A 454 8.11 9.20 -19.80
N GLY A 455 9.41 9.39 -20.01
CA GLY A 455 9.97 9.99 -21.21
C GLY A 455 9.42 9.43 -22.52
N PRO A 456 9.38 8.09 -22.73
CA PRO A 456 8.83 7.51 -23.96
C PRO A 456 7.36 7.84 -24.23
N LEU A 457 6.53 8.00 -23.18
CA LEU A 457 5.14 8.44 -23.32
C LEU A 457 5.04 9.96 -23.54
N TRP A 458 5.81 10.76 -22.81
CA TRP A 458 5.82 12.22 -22.97
C TRP A 458 6.28 12.65 -24.37
N GLU A 459 7.21 11.92 -24.99
CA GLU A 459 7.58 12.12 -26.40
C GLU A 459 6.39 11.98 -27.35
N MET A 460 5.36 11.21 -26.96
CA MET A 460 4.12 11.02 -27.71
C MET A 460 2.97 11.92 -27.23
N GLY A 461 3.22 12.84 -26.28
CA GLY A 461 2.19 13.68 -25.66
C GLY A 461 1.21 12.90 -24.79
N GLN A 462 1.63 11.75 -24.27
CA GLN A 462 0.84 10.88 -23.38
C GLN A 462 1.46 10.83 -21.99
N ASP A 463 0.65 10.45 -20.99
CA ASP A 463 1.09 10.27 -19.60
C ASP A 463 0.19 9.26 -18.85
N PHE A 464 0.52 9.00 -17.60
CA PHE A 464 -0.31 8.27 -16.63
C PHE A 464 -0.39 9.04 -15.31
N ASN A 465 -1.51 8.87 -14.58
CA ASN A 465 -1.87 9.72 -13.45
C ASN A 465 -1.49 9.15 -12.07
N HIS A 466 -0.88 7.96 -12.01
CA HIS A 466 -0.38 7.38 -10.75
C HIS A 466 1.13 7.62 -10.56
N GLY A 467 1.67 7.24 -9.40
CA GLY A 467 3.11 7.19 -9.18
C GLY A 467 3.77 6.15 -10.07
N THR A 468 5.02 6.36 -10.45
CA THR A 468 5.78 5.38 -11.23
C THR A 468 6.28 4.22 -10.37
N GLY A 469 6.27 4.39 -9.04
CA GLY A 469 6.64 3.33 -8.11
C GLY A 469 6.61 3.78 -6.65
N HIS A 470 6.57 2.79 -5.78
CA HIS A 470 6.53 2.91 -4.33
C HIS A 470 7.52 1.94 -3.68
N GLY A 471 7.91 2.19 -2.43
CA GLY A 471 8.67 1.22 -1.66
C GLY A 471 7.83 -0.01 -1.31
N VAL A 472 8.49 -1.12 -1.02
CA VAL A 472 7.85 -2.40 -0.67
C VAL A 472 8.42 -2.93 0.65
N GLY A 473 7.55 -3.40 1.54
CA GLY A 473 7.91 -3.96 2.84
C GLY A 473 8.37 -5.42 2.74
N TYR A 474 9.23 -5.85 3.67
CA TYR A 474 9.69 -7.23 3.76
C TYR A 474 8.71 -8.07 4.59
N LEU A 475 7.92 -8.92 3.94
CA LEU A 475 6.79 -9.63 4.55
C LEU A 475 5.97 -8.66 5.42
N LEU A 476 5.61 -7.53 4.80
CA LEU A 476 4.84 -6.41 5.36
C LEU A 476 4.01 -5.76 4.25
N ASN A 477 3.56 -4.53 4.45
CA ASN A 477 2.73 -3.82 3.48
C ASN A 477 3.41 -3.75 2.11
N VAL A 478 2.66 -4.04 1.06
CA VAL A 478 3.14 -3.90 -0.33
C VAL A 478 3.53 -2.45 -0.63
N HIS A 479 2.78 -1.49 -0.09
CA HIS A 479 3.13 -0.06 -0.15
C HIS A 479 3.87 0.35 1.12
N GLU A 480 5.15 0.67 1.01
CA GLU A 480 6.00 1.10 2.11
C GLU A 480 6.82 2.34 1.72
N GLY A 481 6.64 3.45 2.44
CA GLY A 481 7.53 4.61 2.28
C GLY A 481 8.90 4.40 2.97
N PRO A 482 9.84 5.37 2.85
CA PRO A 482 9.71 6.70 2.23
C PRO A 482 10.24 6.82 0.79
N ASN A 483 10.62 5.73 0.12
CA ASN A 483 11.14 5.74 -1.24
C ASN A 483 10.00 5.52 -2.26
N SER A 484 10.06 6.28 -3.36
CA SER A 484 9.10 6.18 -4.45
C SER A 484 9.69 6.73 -5.75
N PHE A 485 9.07 6.41 -6.90
CA PHE A 485 9.31 7.11 -8.15
C PHE A 485 8.08 7.96 -8.49
N ARG A 486 8.26 9.29 -8.59
CA ARG A 486 7.20 10.25 -8.88
C ARG A 486 7.75 11.45 -9.63
N TRP A 487 7.02 12.01 -10.58
CA TRP A 487 7.45 13.19 -11.33
C TRP A 487 7.45 14.50 -10.50
N ARG A 488 6.80 14.50 -9.33
CA ARG A 488 6.73 15.65 -8.41
C ARG A 488 7.01 15.24 -6.98
N ILE A 489 7.51 16.16 -6.18
CA ILE A 489 7.80 15.94 -4.77
C ILE A 489 6.48 15.82 -3.99
N ILE A 490 6.37 14.75 -3.23
CA ILE A 490 5.34 14.55 -2.19
C ILE A 490 6.08 14.51 -0.85
N GLN A 491 5.64 15.32 0.10
CA GLN A 491 6.27 15.39 1.42
C GLN A 491 6.12 14.06 2.16
N GLY A 492 7.25 13.53 2.66
CA GLY A 492 7.31 12.24 3.35
C GLY A 492 7.46 11.02 2.42
N ASP A 493 7.48 11.23 1.09
CA ASP A 493 7.58 10.15 0.08
C ASP A 493 8.66 10.48 -0.97
N ASN A 494 9.80 11.01 -0.53
CA ASN A 494 10.89 11.42 -1.42
C ASN A 494 12.25 11.26 -0.75
N ALA A 495 12.51 10.09 -0.18
CA ALA A 495 13.81 9.81 0.44
C ALA A 495 14.93 9.66 -0.60
N VAL A 496 16.16 9.93 -0.17
CA VAL A 496 17.36 9.53 -0.92
C VAL A 496 17.36 8.01 -1.05
N LEU A 497 17.65 7.54 -2.27
CA LEU A 497 17.69 6.11 -2.55
C LEU A 497 18.94 5.49 -1.93
N GLU A 498 18.74 4.65 -0.91
CA GLU A 498 19.79 3.95 -0.18
C GLU A 498 19.96 2.52 -0.67
N GLU A 499 21.17 1.96 -0.48
CA GLU A 499 21.43 0.54 -0.76
C GLU A 499 20.52 -0.36 0.11
N GLY A 500 19.80 -1.28 -0.52
CA GLY A 500 18.83 -2.17 0.13
C GLY A 500 17.38 -1.67 0.08
N MET A 501 17.11 -0.45 -0.36
CA MET A 501 15.73 -0.02 -0.62
C MET A 501 15.16 -0.78 -1.82
N ILE A 502 13.94 -1.30 -1.67
CA ILE A 502 13.16 -1.95 -2.74
C ILE A 502 12.08 -0.99 -3.17
N THR A 503 11.96 -0.76 -4.50
CA THR A 503 10.99 0.17 -5.07
C THR A 503 10.37 -0.47 -6.32
N SER A 504 9.04 -0.35 -6.50
CA SER A 504 8.39 -0.76 -7.75
C SER A 504 8.75 0.19 -8.89
N ASP A 505 8.73 -0.33 -10.11
CA ASP A 505 8.91 0.39 -11.38
C ASP A 505 7.77 -0.04 -12.28
N GLU A 506 6.66 0.73 -12.24
CA GLU A 506 5.33 0.35 -12.73
C GLU A 506 4.69 1.40 -13.66
N PRO A 507 5.38 1.92 -14.69
CA PRO A 507 4.74 2.83 -15.64
C PRO A 507 3.55 2.19 -16.32
N GLY A 508 2.56 3.01 -16.70
CA GLY A 508 1.34 2.53 -17.35
C GLY A 508 0.81 3.44 -18.45
N TYR A 509 -0.21 2.98 -19.16
CA TYR A 509 -0.98 3.75 -20.12
C TYR A 509 -2.42 3.22 -20.18
N TYR A 510 -3.40 4.09 -20.07
CA TYR A 510 -4.80 3.70 -19.90
C TYR A 510 -5.71 4.47 -20.86
N VAL A 511 -6.52 3.74 -21.60
CA VAL A 511 -7.50 4.32 -22.53
C VAL A 511 -8.91 3.95 -22.07
N GLU A 512 -9.63 4.94 -21.58
CA GLU A 512 -10.98 4.76 -21.01
C GLU A 512 -11.89 3.95 -21.95
N ASN A 513 -12.60 2.96 -21.39
CA ASN A 513 -13.50 2.05 -22.10
C ASN A 513 -12.83 1.20 -23.20
N GLN A 514 -11.50 1.05 -23.20
CA GLN A 514 -10.81 0.26 -24.21
C GLN A 514 -9.82 -0.74 -23.63
N TYR A 515 -8.72 -0.27 -23.01
CA TYR A 515 -7.66 -1.13 -22.45
C TYR A 515 -6.75 -0.35 -21.48
N GLY A 516 -6.02 -1.10 -20.68
CA GLY A 516 -4.90 -0.59 -19.86
C GLY A 516 -3.64 -1.41 -20.09
N ILE A 517 -2.50 -0.76 -19.92
CA ILE A 517 -1.16 -1.33 -19.99
C ILE A 517 -0.42 -0.91 -18.74
N ARG A 518 0.17 -1.86 -18.00
CA ARG A 518 1.17 -1.61 -16.95
C ARG A 518 2.21 -2.71 -17.03
N HIS A 519 3.47 -2.34 -16.89
CA HIS A 519 4.59 -3.26 -16.73
C HIS A 519 5.29 -2.92 -15.44
N GLU A 520 5.56 -3.92 -14.65
CA GLU A 520 6.13 -3.70 -13.34
C GLU A 520 7.17 -4.73 -12.97
N ASN A 521 8.27 -4.26 -12.40
CA ASN A 521 9.23 -5.05 -11.65
C ASN A 521 9.55 -4.36 -10.32
N LEU A 522 9.87 -5.14 -9.31
CA LEU A 522 10.53 -4.63 -8.13
C LEU A 522 12.03 -4.51 -8.35
N LEU A 523 12.58 -3.39 -7.91
CA LEU A 523 13.99 -3.02 -8.05
C LEU A 523 14.62 -2.88 -6.66
N VAL A 524 15.77 -3.52 -6.42
CA VAL A 524 16.58 -3.22 -5.24
C VAL A 524 17.71 -2.27 -5.60
N CYS A 525 17.84 -1.17 -4.83
CA CYS A 525 18.91 -0.19 -4.98
C CYS A 525 20.24 -0.77 -4.48
N LYS A 526 21.30 -0.60 -5.27
CA LYS A 526 22.65 -1.11 -4.99
C LYS A 526 23.73 -0.07 -5.25
N LYS A 527 24.84 -0.19 -4.55
CA LYS A 527 26.06 0.56 -4.92
C LYS A 527 26.64 0.05 -6.22
N ALA A 528 26.89 0.98 -7.13
CA ALA A 528 27.74 0.78 -8.31
C ALA A 528 29.17 1.24 -7.99
N GLU A 529 29.95 1.65 -8.99
CA GLU A 529 31.32 2.10 -8.79
C GLU A 529 31.40 3.43 -8.04
N LYS A 530 32.49 3.62 -7.32
CA LYS A 530 32.90 4.90 -6.75
C LYS A 530 33.92 5.56 -7.65
N THR A 531 33.68 6.80 -8.06
CA THR A 531 34.55 7.59 -8.93
C THR A 531 35.05 8.85 -8.23
N SER A 532 35.80 9.69 -8.94
CA SER A 532 36.18 11.02 -8.45
C SER A 532 34.98 11.94 -8.21
N PHE A 533 33.81 11.65 -8.80
CA PHE A 533 32.56 12.38 -8.59
C PHE A 533 31.72 11.84 -7.43
N GLY A 534 32.18 10.82 -6.71
CA GLY A 534 31.51 10.20 -5.58
C GLY A 534 30.97 8.80 -5.87
N GLN A 535 30.09 8.32 -4.99
CA GLN A 535 29.43 7.03 -5.11
C GLN A 535 28.34 7.09 -6.19
N PHE A 536 28.33 6.12 -7.10
CA PHE A 536 27.22 5.85 -8.00
C PHE A 536 26.37 4.69 -7.49
N MET A 537 25.10 4.73 -7.86
CA MET A 537 24.10 3.72 -7.52
C MET A 537 23.50 3.14 -8.81
N CYS A 538 22.89 1.97 -8.71
CA CYS A 538 22.15 1.30 -9.78
C CYS A 538 21.04 0.46 -9.17
N PHE A 539 20.23 -0.16 -10.03
CA PHE A 539 19.21 -1.11 -9.61
C PHE A 539 19.53 -2.54 -10.05
N GLU A 540 19.01 -3.49 -9.31
CA GLU A 540 18.91 -4.90 -9.69
C GLU A 540 17.43 -5.26 -9.76
N HIS A 541 16.98 -5.89 -10.84
CA HIS A 541 15.63 -6.43 -10.96
C HIS A 541 15.48 -7.66 -10.07
N LEU A 542 14.52 -7.61 -9.15
CA LEU A 542 14.13 -8.75 -8.33
C LEU A 542 13.12 -9.64 -9.08
N THR A 543 12.15 -9.02 -9.73
CA THR A 543 11.07 -9.71 -10.45
C THR A 543 11.63 -10.52 -11.64
N MET A 544 11.26 -11.80 -11.71
CA MET A 544 11.73 -12.76 -12.72
C MET A 544 10.56 -13.37 -13.53
N VAL A 545 9.88 -12.51 -14.30
CA VAL A 545 8.71 -12.87 -15.13
C VAL A 545 8.93 -12.32 -16.55
N PRO A 546 8.67 -13.08 -17.64
CA PRO A 546 8.87 -12.58 -19.00
C PRO A 546 7.86 -11.47 -19.34
N PHE A 547 8.27 -10.53 -20.19
CA PHE A 547 7.35 -9.61 -20.88
C PHE A 547 6.82 -10.29 -22.14
N ASP A 548 5.57 -9.98 -22.51
CA ASP A 548 4.92 -10.59 -23.66
C ASP A 548 5.42 -9.99 -24.98
N LEU A 549 6.25 -10.73 -25.70
CA LEU A 549 6.84 -10.27 -26.97
C LEU A 549 5.83 -10.13 -28.12
N ASP A 550 4.60 -10.65 -27.99
CA ASP A 550 3.57 -10.57 -29.04
C ASP A 550 3.09 -9.13 -29.28
N ALA A 551 3.28 -8.22 -28.30
CA ALA A 551 2.96 -6.79 -28.44
C ALA A 551 4.20 -5.90 -28.55
N VAL A 552 5.41 -6.42 -28.51
CA VAL A 552 6.64 -5.62 -28.68
C VAL A 552 6.87 -5.31 -30.15
N VAL A 553 7.15 -4.04 -30.45
CA VAL A 553 7.55 -3.55 -31.78
C VAL A 553 9.04 -3.17 -31.71
N PRO A 554 9.96 -4.05 -32.12
CA PRO A 554 11.41 -3.82 -31.98
C PRO A 554 11.90 -2.55 -32.69
N GLU A 555 11.23 -2.16 -33.79
CA GLU A 555 11.55 -0.95 -34.56
C GLU A 555 11.32 0.35 -33.78
N LEU A 556 10.48 0.32 -32.74
CA LEU A 556 10.23 1.46 -31.85
C LEU A 556 11.22 1.51 -30.68
N MET A 557 12.08 0.50 -30.55
CA MET A 557 13.08 0.41 -29.49
C MET A 557 14.47 0.76 -30.01
N THR A 558 15.25 1.44 -29.21
CA THR A 558 16.70 1.63 -29.48
C THR A 558 17.43 0.30 -29.37
N MET A 559 18.62 0.23 -29.97
CA MET A 559 19.50 -0.96 -29.83
C MET A 559 19.82 -1.27 -28.35
N GLN A 560 19.97 -0.21 -27.53
CA GLN A 560 20.23 -0.36 -26.10
C GLN A 560 19.02 -0.96 -25.38
N GLU A 561 17.81 -0.45 -25.61
CA GLU A 561 16.59 -0.98 -24.98
C GLU A 561 16.33 -2.45 -25.35
N ARG A 562 16.57 -2.83 -26.62
CA ARG A 562 16.51 -4.25 -27.04
C ARG A 562 17.53 -5.11 -26.31
N ALA A 563 18.77 -4.62 -26.19
CA ALA A 563 19.81 -5.34 -25.46
C ALA A 563 19.46 -5.51 -23.96
N LEU A 564 18.85 -4.49 -23.33
CA LEU A 564 18.35 -4.58 -21.95
C LEU A 564 17.26 -5.62 -21.82
N LEU A 565 16.27 -5.63 -22.71
CA LEU A 565 15.19 -6.62 -22.70
C LEU A 565 15.72 -8.05 -22.90
N ASN A 566 16.60 -8.24 -23.89
CA ASN A 566 17.22 -9.55 -24.14
C ASN A 566 18.04 -10.05 -22.94
N SER A 567 18.79 -9.15 -22.30
CA SER A 567 19.55 -9.47 -21.08
C SER A 567 18.64 -9.85 -19.91
N TYR A 568 17.55 -9.11 -19.71
CA TYR A 568 16.54 -9.42 -18.70
C TYR A 568 15.89 -10.79 -18.97
N HIS A 569 15.44 -11.04 -20.20
CA HIS A 569 14.82 -12.30 -20.59
C HIS A 569 15.79 -13.51 -20.45
N ALA A 570 17.07 -13.31 -20.74
CA ALA A 570 18.08 -14.35 -20.50
C ALA A 570 18.21 -14.69 -19.01
N GLN A 571 18.13 -13.69 -18.11
CA GLN A 571 18.11 -13.90 -16.66
C GLN A 571 16.82 -14.60 -16.20
N VAL A 572 15.66 -14.21 -16.73
CA VAL A 572 14.37 -14.87 -16.45
C VAL A 572 14.46 -16.35 -16.83
N TYR A 573 14.87 -16.65 -18.06
CA TYR A 573 15.00 -18.04 -18.50
C TYR A 573 15.95 -18.85 -17.61
N LYS A 574 17.13 -18.29 -17.32
CA LYS A 574 18.13 -18.95 -16.47
C LYS A 574 17.60 -19.28 -15.07
N ASN A 575 16.89 -18.34 -14.45
CA ASN A 575 16.44 -18.46 -13.05
C ASN A 575 15.15 -19.26 -12.89
N ILE A 576 14.25 -19.21 -13.87
CA ILE A 576 12.90 -19.81 -13.77
C ILE A 576 12.84 -21.20 -14.41
N SER A 577 13.50 -21.43 -15.55
CA SER A 577 13.41 -22.69 -16.29
C SER A 577 13.76 -23.95 -15.47
N PRO A 578 14.66 -23.92 -14.44
CA PRO A 578 14.95 -25.11 -13.63
C PRO A 578 13.76 -25.65 -12.82
N TYR A 579 12.73 -24.82 -12.59
CA TYR A 579 11.57 -25.16 -11.75
C TYR A 579 10.31 -25.48 -12.57
N LEU A 580 10.41 -25.50 -13.91
CA LEU A 580 9.30 -25.72 -14.84
C LEU A 580 9.29 -27.13 -15.39
N GLU A 581 8.10 -27.62 -15.73
CA GLU A 581 7.92 -28.82 -16.53
C GLU A 581 8.41 -28.61 -17.97
N GLU A 582 8.70 -29.64 -18.72
CA GLU A 582 9.35 -29.55 -20.03
C GLU A 582 8.53 -28.69 -21.03
N GLU A 583 7.20 -28.84 -21.04
CA GLU A 583 6.32 -28.04 -21.90
C GLU A 583 6.35 -26.55 -21.55
N GLU A 584 6.34 -26.23 -20.26
CA GLU A 584 6.43 -24.86 -19.74
C GLU A 584 7.80 -24.24 -20.03
N LYS A 585 8.86 -25.04 -19.93
CA LYS A 585 10.22 -24.63 -20.24
C LYS A 585 10.41 -24.29 -21.72
N GLU A 586 9.87 -25.10 -22.64
CA GLU A 586 9.90 -24.79 -24.07
C GLU A 586 9.08 -23.54 -24.38
N TRP A 587 7.93 -23.36 -23.73
CA TRP A 587 7.16 -22.12 -23.85
C TRP A 587 7.96 -20.92 -23.35
N LEU A 588 8.59 -21.00 -22.17
CA LEU A 588 9.39 -19.91 -21.61
C LEU A 588 10.58 -19.56 -22.51
N LYS A 589 11.20 -20.55 -23.13
CA LYS A 589 12.31 -20.34 -24.07
C LYS A 589 11.86 -19.49 -25.27
N GLU A 590 10.67 -19.76 -25.80
CA GLU A 590 10.11 -18.95 -26.88
C GLU A 590 9.67 -17.57 -26.39
N ALA A 591 9.05 -17.47 -25.21
CA ALA A 591 8.62 -16.21 -24.60
C ALA A 591 9.81 -15.28 -24.24
N THR A 592 11.01 -15.84 -24.06
CA THR A 592 12.24 -15.10 -23.73
C THR A 592 13.24 -15.02 -24.87
N ARG A 593 12.82 -15.31 -26.13
CA ARG A 593 13.69 -15.23 -27.30
C ARG A 593 14.24 -13.81 -27.51
N GLU A 594 15.41 -13.72 -28.13
CA GLU A 594 15.98 -12.41 -28.52
C GLU A 594 15.15 -11.71 -29.60
N ILE A 595 15.11 -10.36 -29.55
CA ILE A 595 14.43 -9.51 -30.52
C ILE A 595 15.39 -8.49 -31.16
#